data_e24c3509ec89093bd46f1a1c65913e09
#
_entry.id   e24c3509ec89093bd46f1a1c65913e09
#
_cell.length_a   1.000
_cell.length_b   1.000
_cell.length_c   1.000
_cell.angle_alpha   90.00
_cell.angle_beta   90.00
_cell.angle_gamma   90.00
#
_symmetry.space_group_name_H-M   'P 1'
#
loop_
_entity.id
_entity.type
_entity.pdbx_description
1 polymer ?
#
loop_
_entity_poly.entity_id
_entity_poly.type
_entity_poly.pdbx_seq_one_letter_code
_entity_poly.pdbx_strand_id
1 'polypeptide(L)' 'MKYSIKQDVVDSKGNRGTVVSVSEAHGKVFYQVLFDKDWSTGKADYIPEEYLYEVTNHQRAS' A
#
# COMPACT_ATOMS: atom_id res chain seq x y z
N MET A 1 7.10 -7.93 -8.59
CA MET A 1 6.31 -7.03 -7.77
C MET A 1 5.57 -7.81 -6.71
N LYS A 2 5.57 -7.28 -5.51
CA LYS A 2 5.02 -7.97 -4.37
C LYS A 2 3.53 -7.77 -4.18
N TYR A 3 3.03 -6.59 -4.57
CA TYR A 3 1.65 -6.23 -4.31
C TYR A 3 0.94 -5.87 -5.60
N SER A 4 -0.35 -6.14 -5.64
CA SER A 4 -1.18 -5.89 -6.82
C SER A 4 -1.98 -4.61 -6.63
N ILE A 5 -2.40 -4.04 -7.75
CA ILE A 5 -3.33 -2.90 -7.71
C ILE A 5 -4.59 -3.33 -6.96
N LYS A 6 -5.07 -2.46 -6.08
CA LYS A 6 -6.25 -2.67 -5.24
C LYS A 6 -6.01 -3.59 -4.06
N GLN A 7 -4.77 -4.01 -3.85
CA GLN A 7 -4.45 -4.84 -2.69
C GLN A 7 -4.32 -3.96 -1.45
N ASP A 8 -4.78 -4.46 -0.31
CA ASP A 8 -4.63 -3.77 0.96
C ASP A 8 -3.22 -3.98 1.50
N VAL A 9 -2.63 -2.89 1.97
CA VAL A 9 -1.30 -2.92 2.56
C VAL A 9 -1.29 -2.05 3.82
N VAL A 10 -0.24 -2.18 4.60
CA VAL A 10 -0.05 -1.38 5.80
C VAL A 10 1.40 -0.92 5.82
N ASP A 11 1.63 0.31 6.29
CA ASP A 11 2.99 0.81 6.40
C ASP A 11 3.60 0.45 7.75
N SER A 12 4.85 0.87 7.96
CA SER A 12 5.58 0.51 9.18
C SER A 12 4.99 1.16 10.43
N LYS A 13 4.15 2.17 10.26
CA LYS A 13 3.50 2.85 11.38
C LYS A 13 2.11 2.30 11.66
N GLY A 14 1.68 1.31 10.91
CA GLY A 14 0.37 0.74 11.10
C GLY A 14 -0.75 1.42 10.31
N ASN A 15 -0.43 2.35 9.45
CA ASN A 15 -1.42 3.00 8.61
C ASN A 15 -1.83 2.08 7.47
N ARG A 16 -3.12 1.89 7.31
CA ARG A 16 -3.66 0.98 6.33
C ARG A 16 -4.07 1.74 5.08
N GLY A 17 -3.84 1.13 3.93
CA GLY A 17 -4.19 1.75 2.66
C GLY A 17 -4.36 0.73 1.57
N THR A 18 -4.60 1.23 0.36
CA THR A 18 -4.84 0.41 -0.82
C THR A 18 -3.88 0.83 -1.92
N VAL A 19 -3.28 -0.14 -2.58
CA VAL A 19 -2.39 0.13 -3.70
C VAL A 19 -3.22 0.59 -4.89
N VAL A 20 -2.91 1.77 -5.42
CA VAL A 20 -3.63 2.31 -6.57
C VAL A 20 -2.76 2.36 -7.82
N SER A 21 -1.43 2.27 -7.66
CA SER A 21 -0.54 2.29 -8.80
C SER A 21 0.80 1.72 -8.39
N VAL A 22 1.61 1.33 -9.37
CA VAL A 22 2.95 0.82 -9.12
C VAL A 22 3.89 1.48 -10.11
N SER A 23 5.08 1.81 -9.63
CA SER A 23 6.14 2.41 -10.45
C SER A 23 7.44 1.71 -10.17
N GLU A 24 8.32 1.70 -11.16
CA GLU A 24 9.65 1.14 -11.00
C GLU A 24 10.65 2.15 -11.52
N ALA A 25 11.69 2.42 -10.72
CA ALA A 25 12.73 3.35 -11.10
C ALA A 25 14.03 2.89 -10.49
N HIS A 26 15.08 2.85 -11.31
CA HIS A 26 16.45 2.52 -10.86
C HIS A 26 16.49 1.19 -10.11
N GLY A 27 15.73 0.22 -10.59
CA GLY A 27 15.70 -1.10 -9.97
C GLY A 27 14.90 -1.19 -8.68
N LYS A 28 14.19 -0.13 -8.32
CA LYS A 28 13.36 -0.13 -7.13
C LYS A 28 11.89 -0.02 -7.50
N VAL A 29 11.05 -0.69 -6.71
CA VAL A 29 9.61 -0.69 -6.92
C VAL A 29 8.98 0.21 -5.87
N PHE A 30 8.12 1.12 -6.33
CA PHE A 30 7.38 2.03 -5.48
C PHE A 30 5.90 1.80 -5.73
N TYR A 31 5.11 1.85 -4.68
CA TYR A 31 3.66 1.74 -4.79
C TYR A 31 3.03 3.07 -4.43
N GLN A 32 2.07 3.47 -5.21
CA GLN A 32 1.24 4.61 -4.87
C GLN A 32 0.09 4.07 -4.03
N VAL A 33 0.05 4.49 -2.78
CA VAL A 33 -0.87 3.94 -1.79
C VAL A 33 -1.81 5.02 -1.31
N LEU A 34 -3.10 4.77 -1.41
CA LEU A 34 -4.10 5.66 -0.86
C LEU A 34 -4.46 5.16 0.53
N PHE A 35 -3.96 5.87 1.53
CA PHE A 35 -4.20 5.49 2.91
C PHE A 35 -5.61 5.84 3.33
N ASP A 36 -6.15 5.07 4.26
CA ASP A 36 -7.51 5.29 4.72
C ASP A 36 -7.70 6.68 5.30
N LYS A 37 -6.69 7.19 5.98
CA LYS A 37 -6.76 8.53 6.55
C LYS A 37 -6.88 9.62 5.50
N ASP A 38 -6.45 9.33 4.27
CA ASP A 38 -6.48 10.31 3.19
C ASP A 38 -7.58 10.01 2.18
N TRP A 39 -8.50 9.15 2.55
CA TRP A 39 -9.54 8.70 1.63
C TRP A 39 -10.36 9.86 1.08
N SER A 40 -10.70 10.81 1.93
CA SER A 40 -11.57 11.91 1.53
C SER A 40 -10.88 12.88 0.57
N THR A 41 -9.58 13.00 0.65
CA THR A 41 -8.82 13.89 -0.25
C THR A 41 -8.35 13.19 -1.51
N GLY A 42 -8.32 11.87 -1.49
CA GLY A 42 -7.82 11.08 -2.61
C GLY A 42 -6.34 11.21 -2.84
N LYS A 43 -5.60 11.67 -1.88
CA LYS A 43 -4.17 11.88 -2.04
C LYS A 43 -3.41 10.60 -1.75
N ALA A 44 -2.71 10.08 -2.75
CA ALA A 44 -1.92 8.87 -2.61
C ALA A 44 -0.44 9.21 -2.46
N ASP A 45 0.27 8.39 -1.70
CA ASP A 45 1.69 8.59 -1.45
C ASP A 45 2.51 7.50 -2.13
N TYR A 46 3.71 7.84 -2.58
CA TYR A 46 4.63 6.86 -3.13
C TYR A 46 5.44 6.25 -2.00
N ILE A 47 5.33 4.94 -1.86
CA ILE A 47 5.98 4.21 -0.77
C ILE A 47 6.87 3.13 -1.36
N PRO A 48 8.15 3.07 -0.99
CA PRO A 48 9.01 1.97 -1.44
C PRO A 48 8.47 0.63 -0.98
N GLU A 49 8.62 -0.38 -1.81
CA GLU A 49 8.09 -1.71 -1.54
C GLU A 49 8.52 -2.25 -0.18
N GLU A 50 9.75 -1.97 0.22
CA GLU A 50 10.29 -2.50 1.46
C GLU A 50 9.66 -1.90 2.70
N TYR A 51 8.92 -0.81 2.56
CA TYR A 51 8.25 -0.18 3.70
C TYR A 51 6.79 -0.55 3.82
N LEU A 52 6.33 -1.49 3.01
CA LEU A 52 4.95 -1.94 3.06
C LEU A 52 4.87 -3.38 3.50
N TYR A 53 3.76 -3.72 4.12
CA TYR A 53 3.49 -5.06 4.58
C TYR A 53 2.12 -5.49 4.10
N GLU A 54 1.99 -6.78 3.83
CA GLU A 54 0.73 -7.35 3.39
C GLU A 54 -0.24 -7.41 4.57
N VAL A 55 -1.49 -7.05 4.30
CA VAL A 55 -2.54 -7.20 5.30
C VAL A 55 -3.04 -8.65 5.21
N THR A 56 -2.91 -9.37 6.32
CA THR A 56 -3.40 -10.74 6.36
C THR A 56 -4.89 -10.71 6.64
N ASN A 57 -5.64 -11.41 5.81
CA ASN A 57 -7.08 -11.34 5.85
C ASN A 57 -7.74 -12.35 6.75
N HIS A 58 -7.04 -13.40 7.10
CA HIS A 58 -7.65 -14.43 7.92
C HIS A 58 -8.05 -13.94 9.30
N GLN A 59 -7.50 -12.81 9.73
CA GLN A 59 -7.87 -12.28 11.03
C GLN A 59 -9.29 -11.77 11.07
N ARG A 60 -9.77 -11.25 9.98
CA ARG A 60 -11.13 -10.75 9.96
C ARG A 60 -12.13 -11.75 9.41
N ALA A 61 -11.66 -12.91 9.08
CA ALA A 61 -12.55 -13.97 8.68
C ALA A 61 -13.31 -14.55 9.85
N SER A 62 -12.90 -14.19 11.01
CA SER A 62 -13.58 -14.64 12.21
C SER A 62 -15.00 -14.15 12.29
#